data_cec51a844323d1348a5858b241739100
#
_entry.id   cec51a844323d1348a5858b241739100
#
_cell.length_a   1.000
_cell.length_b   1.000
_cell.length_c   1.000
_cell.angle_alpha   90.00
_cell.angle_beta   90.00
_cell.angle_gamma   90.00
#
_symmetry.space_group_name_H-M   'P 1'
#
loop_
_entity.id
_entity.type
_entity.pdbx_description
1 polymer ?
#
loop_
_entity_poly.entity_id
_entity_poly.type
_entity_poly.pdbx_seq_one_letter_code
_entity_poly.pdbx_strand_id
1 'polypeptide(L)'
;QGDMPIFDPGVLQNLVSKIKSEDITTLVCKANFDEISDPNVVKAVISWDKNDDDYGTALYFSRTQVPYNALTYWHHIGIYAWKRKSLKKFISFPVSNLEKMEKLEQLRALENGMIIKVVKTKDHFIGVDTQKDLNKVRNKIKNQSESN
;
A
#
# COMPACT_ATOMS: atom_id res chain seq x y z
N GLN A 1 -7.20 -9.33 -4.22
CA GLN A 1 -6.20 -10.34 -3.88
C GLN A 1 -6.81 -11.28 -2.84
N GLY A 2 -6.66 -12.61 -3.01
CA GLY A 2 -7.28 -13.62 -2.14
C GLY A 2 -6.64 -13.72 -0.75
N ASP A 3 -5.54 -13.01 -0.53
CA ASP A 3 -4.77 -12.90 0.70
C ASP A 3 -5.27 -11.79 1.65
N MET A 4 -6.31 -11.04 1.27
CA MET A 4 -6.93 -10.00 2.11
C MET A 4 -8.40 -10.33 2.40
N PRO A 5 -8.69 -11.18 3.39
CA PRO A 5 -10.04 -11.71 3.63
C PRO A 5 -11.01 -10.72 4.29
N ILE A 6 -10.50 -9.63 4.90
CA ILE A 6 -11.32 -8.59 5.52
C ILE A 6 -11.06 -7.27 4.81
N PHE A 7 -12.07 -6.80 4.08
CA PHE A 7 -11.99 -5.60 3.26
C PHE A 7 -13.28 -4.78 3.34
N ASP A 8 -13.17 -3.48 3.64
CA ASP A 8 -14.31 -2.56 3.56
C ASP A 8 -14.47 -2.04 2.11
N PRO A 9 -15.58 -2.31 1.43
CA PRO A 9 -15.84 -1.80 0.08
C PRO A 9 -15.74 -0.28 -0.05
N GLY A 10 -16.02 0.47 1.01
CA GLY A 10 -15.93 1.93 1.03
C GLY A 10 -14.51 2.44 0.79
N VAL A 11 -13.50 1.69 1.21
CA VAL A 11 -12.09 2.02 0.96
C VAL A 11 -11.74 1.94 -0.53
N LEU A 12 -12.30 0.96 -1.27
CA LEU A 12 -12.13 0.88 -2.73
C LEU A 12 -12.78 2.06 -3.44
N GLN A 13 -13.98 2.45 -3.03
CA GLN A 13 -14.67 3.60 -3.61
C GLN A 13 -13.86 4.87 -3.40
N ASN A 14 -13.28 5.07 -2.21
CA ASN A 14 -12.40 6.18 -1.93
C ASN A 14 -11.14 6.14 -2.81
N LEU A 15 -10.48 4.99 -2.91
CA LEU A 15 -9.30 4.81 -3.75
C LEU A 15 -9.60 5.15 -5.23
N VAL A 16 -10.71 4.65 -5.77
CA VAL A 16 -11.11 4.91 -7.17
C VAL A 16 -11.51 6.37 -7.38
N SER A 17 -12.20 6.99 -6.42
CA SER A 17 -12.62 8.40 -6.52
C SER A 17 -11.43 9.38 -6.53
N LYS A 18 -10.31 8.98 -5.94
CA LYS A 18 -9.07 9.77 -5.90
C LYS A 18 -8.18 9.58 -7.14
N ILE A 19 -8.54 8.68 -8.05
CA ILE A 19 -7.84 8.52 -9.34
C ILE A 19 -8.25 9.66 -10.30
N LYS A 20 -7.48 10.72 -10.34
CA LYS A 20 -7.74 11.92 -11.14
C LYS A 20 -6.92 11.89 -12.44
N SER A 21 -5.82 12.64 -12.49
CA SER A 21 -4.91 12.76 -13.64
C SER A 21 -3.78 11.75 -13.61
N GLU A 22 -3.51 11.16 -12.46
CA GLU A 22 -2.38 10.32 -12.16
C GLU A 22 -2.51 8.90 -12.75
N ASP A 23 -1.39 8.21 -12.85
CA ASP A 23 -1.31 6.89 -13.46
C ASP A 23 -1.85 5.78 -12.55
N ILE A 24 -1.50 5.86 -11.27
CA ILE A 24 -1.71 4.82 -10.28
C ILE A 24 -2.10 5.47 -8.95
N THR A 25 -3.02 4.85 -8.24
CA THR A 25 -3.33 5.21 -6.84
C THR A 25 -3.28 3.95 -5.98
N THR A 26 -2.69 4.05 -4.79
CA THR A 26 -2.61 2.96 -3.81
C THR A 26 -2.95 3.44 -2.42
N LEU A 27 -2.99 2.53 -1.45
CA LEU A 27 -3.34 2.82 -0.07
C LEU A 27 -2.13 2.74 0.85
N VAL A 28 -2.17 3.56 1.90
CA VAL A 28 -1.23 3.49 3.02
C VAL A 28 -1.97 3.67 4.34
N CYS A 29 -1.49 3.03 5.40
CA CYS A 29 -1.90 3.30 6.77
C CYS A 29 -0.69 3.60 7.64
N LYS A 30 -0.91 4.15 8.83
CA LYS A 30 0.17 4.34 9.80
C LYS A 30 0.69 2.98 10.24
N ALA A 31 1.99 2.74 10.13
CA ALA A 31 2.60 1.51 10.60
C ALA A 31 2.56 1.42 12.14
N ASN A 32 2.28 0.23 12.67
CA ASN A 32 2.44 -0.08 14.08
C ASN A 32 3.93 -0.26 14.42
N PHE A 33 4.26 -0.22 15.71
CA PHE A 33 5.66 -0.29 16.15
C PHE A 33 6.37 -1.57 15.69
N ASP A 34 5.71 -2.72 15.75
CA ASP A 34 6.23 -4.02 15.32
C ASP A 34 6.35 -4.16 13.81
N GLU A 35 5.59 -3.37 13.04
CA GLU A 35 5.63 -3.36 11.58
C GLU A 35 6.83 -2.57 11.01
N ILE A 36 7.38 -1.62 11.78
CA ILE A 36 8.44 -0.72 11.30
C ILE A 36 9.68 -1.50 10.87
N SER A 37 10.10 -2.49 11.66
CA SER A 37 11.28 -3.32 11.39
C SER A 37 10.97 -4.63 10.63
N ASP A 38 9.68 -4.96 10.43
CA ASP A 38 9.29 -6.19 9.72
C ASP A 38 9.49 -6.03 8.21
N PRO A 39 10.37 -6.84 7.56
CA PRO A 39 10.60 -6.77 6.13
C PRO A 39 9.42 -7.27 5.28
N ASN A 40 8.43 -7.96 5.89
CA ASN A 40 7.21 -8.35 5.20
C ASN A 40 6.22 -7.18 5.07
N VAL A 41 6.34 -6.19 5.93
CA VAL A 41 5.57 -4.96 5.87
C VAL A 41 6.33 -3.93 5.03
N VAL A 42 5.80 -3.58 3.87
CA VAL A 42 6.43 -2.60 2.97
C VAL A 42 6.17 -1.20 3.49
N LYS A 43 7.24 -0.40 3.62
CA LYS A 43 7.16 1.02 4.00
C LYS A 43 7.13 1.90 2.75
N ALA A 44 6.29 2.95 2.78
CA ALA A 44 6.22 3.96 1.74
C ALA A 44 6.83 5.28 2.21
N VAL A 45 7.68 5.88 1.39
CA VAL A 45 8.16 7.25 1.55
C VAL A 45 7.25 8.17 0.75
N ILE A 46 6.65 9.16 1.39
CA ILE A 46 5.54 9.92 0.82
C ILE A 46 5.80 11.42 0.94
N SER A 47 5.57 12.14 -0.15
CA SER A 47 5.38 13.59 -0.17
C SER A 47 3.89 13.87 -0.07
N TRP A 48 3.43 14.37 1.07
CA TRP A 48 2.02 14.69 1.29
C TRP A 48 1.60 15.97 0.57
N ASP A 49 0.35 16.03 0.13
CA ASP A 49 -0.23 17.23 -0.45
C ASP A 49 -0.45 18.28 0.65
N LYS A 50 -0.19 19.55 0.34
CA LYS A 50 -0.34 20.66 1.31
C LYS A 50 -1.81 20.96 1.64
N ASN A 51 -2.73 20.58 0.77
CA ASN A 51 -4.15 20.89 0.88
C ASN A 51 -5.01 19.65 1.21
N ASP A 52 -4.41 18.45 1.26
CA ASP A 52 -5.11 17.19 1.55
C ASP A 52 -4.15 16.24 2.30
N ASP A 53 -4.22 16.24 3.62
CA ASP A 53 -3.36 15.43 4.49
C ASP A 53 -3.57 13.91 4.32
N ASP A 54 -4.62 13.50 3.60
CA ASP A 54 -4.93 12.10 3.32
C ASP A 54 -4.52 11.67 1.91
N TYR A 55 -3.85 12.58 1.15
CA TYR A 55 -3.43 12.34 -0.22
C TYR A 55 -1.97 12.77 -0.44
N GLY A 56 -1.21 11.96 -1.16
CA GLY A 56 0.20 12.26 -1.38
C GLY A 56 0.78 11.56 -2.62
N THR A 57 2.07 11.76 -2.83
CA THR A 57 2.82 11.10 -3.90
C THR A 57 3.85 10.17 -3.28
N ALA A 58 3.84 8.91 -3.67
CA ALA A 58 4.88 7.97 -3.29
C ALA A 58 6.20 8.35 -3.96
N LEU A 59 7.25 8.51 -3.15
CA LEU A 59 8.60 8.78 -3.61
C LEU A 59 9.42 7.49 -3.70
N TYR A 60 9.16 6.53 -2.81
CA TYR A 60 9.82 5.23 -2.78
C TYR A 60 9.04 4.21 -1.94
N PHE A 61 9.33 2.93 -2.16
CA PHE A 61 8.85 1.82 -1.33
C PHE A 61 10.03 0.93 -0.96
N SER A 62 10.08 0.48 0.29
CA SER A 62 11.13 -0.40 0.77
C SER A 62 10.64 -1.40 1.82
N ARG A 63 11.32 -2.54 1.89
CA ARG A 63 11.14 -3.52 2.97
C ARG A 63 11.87 -3.11 4.24
N THR A 64 12.87 -2.22 4.13
CA THR A 64 13.58 -1.68 5.30
C THR A 64 12.82 -0.52 5.93
N GLN A 65 13.29 -0.10 7.12
CA GLN A 65 12.79 1.08 7.79
C GLN A 65 13.21 2.35 7.03
N VAL A 66 12.29 3.00 6.36
CA VAL A 66 12.48 4.26 5.61
C VAL A 66 11.31 5.22 5.87
N PRO A 67 11.57 6.57 5.86
CA PRO A 67 12.88 7.23 5.84
C PRO A 67 13.60 7.14 7.18
N TYR A 68 14.91 7.42 7.17
CA TYR A 68 15.70 7.44 8.40
C TYR A 68 15.12 8.42 9.44
N ASN A 69 14.99 7.97 10.69
CA ASN A 69 14.55 8.78 11.83
C ASN A 69 13.18 9.47 11.67
N ALA A 70 12.25 8.83 10.95
CA ALA A 70 10.90 9.37 10.75
C ALA A 70 10.08 9.34 12.05
N LEU A 71 9.25 10.36 12.27
CA LEU A 71 8.27 10.39 13.36
C LEU A 71 7.09 9.46 13.10
N THR A 72 6.79 9.18 11.84
CA THR A 72 5.73 8.25 11.42
C THR A 72 6.19 7.47 10.20
N TYR A 73 6.01 6.15 10.26
CA TYR A 73 6.23 5.25 9.14
C TYR A 73 4.88 4.86 8.51
N TRP A 74 4.87 4.69 7.21
CA TRP A 74 3.67 4.40 6.44
C TRP A 74 3.74 3.00 5.86
N HIS A 75 2.85 2.13 6.33
CA HIS A 75 2.65 0.78 5.80
C HIS A 75 1.91 0.87 4.47
N HIS A 76 2.50 0.37 3.40
CA HIS A 76 1.90 0.29 2.09
C HIS A 76 0.93 -0.90 1.99
N ILE A 77 -0.30 -0.61 1.62
CA ILE A 77 -1.32 -1.63 1.36
C ILE A 77 -1.30 -1.95 -0.14
N GLY A 78 -0.98 -3.20 -0.50
CA GLY A 78 -0.75 -3.64 -1.88
C GLY A 78 -1.99 -3.70 -2.77
N ILE A 79 -2.91 -2.73 -2.64
CA ILE A 79 -4.11 -2.56 -3.46
C ILE A 79 -3.92 -1.33 -4.33
N TYR A 80 -4.24 -1.46 -5.63
CA TYR A 80 -4.04 -0.40 -6.59
C TYR A 80 -5.28 -0.13 -7.42
N ALA A 81 -5.54 1.15 -7.70
CA ALA A 81 -6.40 1.58 -8.78
C ALA A 81 -5.53 2.10 -9.92
N TRP A 82 -5.79 1.62 -11.14
CA TRP A 82 -5.03 1.94 -12.33
C TRP A 82 -5.91 2.58 -13.39
N LYS A 83 -5.39 3.59 -14.10
CA LYS A 83 -5.94 3.92 -15.42
C LYS A 83 -5.58 2.82 -16.40
N ARG A 84 -6.55 2.40 -17.22
CA ARG A 84 -6.35 1.34 -18.22
C ARG A 84 -5.13 1.59 -19.14
N LYS A 85 -4.92 2.84 -19.55
CA LYS A 85 -3.77 3.23 -20.37
C LYS A 85 -2.46 3.04 -19.62
N SER A 86 -2.42 3.47 -18.36
CA SER A 86 -1.23 3.38 -17.50
C SER A 86 -0.89 1.93 -17.16
N LEU A 87 -1.89 1.09 -16.91
CA LEU A 87 -1.68 -0.34 -16.70
C LEU A 87 -1.08 -1.01 -17.94
N LYS A 88 -1.60 -0.70 -19.15
CA LYS A 88 -1.04 -1.22 -20.41
C LYS A 88 0.41 -0.80 -20.60
N LYS A 89 0.76 0.45 -20.25
CA LYS A 89 2.13 0.96 -20.30
C LYS A 89 3.01 0.21 -19.29
N PHE A 90 2.55 0.04 -18.06
CA PHE A 90 3.28 -0.65 -17.00
C PHE A 90 3.65 -2.09 -17.38
N ILE A 91 2.70 -2.87 -17.90
CA ILE A 91 2.96 -4.27 -18.29
C ILE A 91 3.91 -4.41 -19.49
N SER A 92 4.14 -3.35 -20.26
CA SER A 92 5.12 -3.34 -21.35
C SER A 92 6.56 -3.08 -20.88
N PHE A 93 6.76 -2.63 -19.64
CA PHE A 93 8.09 -2.41 -19.11
C PHE A 93 8.77 -3.72 -18.72
N PRO A 94 10.07 -3.88 -18.99
CA PRO A 94 10.85 -4.97 -18.44
C PRO A 94 10.96 -4.83 -16.93
N VAL A 95 11.23 -5.95 -16.25
CA VAL A 95 11.53 -5.97 -14.82
C VAL A 95 12.71 -5.07 -14.50
N SER A 96 12.51 -4.13 -13.59
CA SER A 96 13.48 -3.07 -13.28
C SER A 96 14.48 -3.46 -12.18
N ASN A 97 15.53 -2.64 -11.98
CA ASN A 97 16.58 -2.97 -11.03
C ASN A 97 16.10 -2.89 -9.57
N LEU A 98 15.42 -1.82 -9.20
CA LEU A 98 14.90 -1.63 -7.83
C LEU A 98 13.82 -2.67 -7.51
N GLU A 99 12.98 -3.02 -8.50
CA GLU A 99 12.01 -4.11 -8.36
C GLU A 99 12.69 -5.44 -7.98
N LYS A 100 13.80 -5.78 -8.64
CA LYS A 100 14.57 -7.01 -8.35
C LYS A 100 15.20 -6.97 -6.96
N MET A 101 15.76 -5.83 -6.56
CA MET A 101 16.42 -5.64 -5.26
C MET A 101 15.46 -5.73 -4.10
N GLU A 102 14.40 -4.94 -4.14
CA GLU A 102 13.39 -4.84 -3.07
C GLU A 102 12.33 -5.97 -3.16
N LYS A 103 12.24 -6.65 -4.32
CA LYS A 103 11.14 -7.58 -4.65
C LYS A 103 9.78 -6.91 -4.53
N LEU A 104 9.68 -5.69 -5.08
CA LEU A 104 8.52 -4.82 -5.05
C LEU A 104 8.19 -4.34 -6.46
N GLU A 105 7.12 -4.89 -7.04
CA GLU A 105 6.74 -4.69 -8.44
C GLU A 105 6.41 -3.22 -8.78
N GLN A 106 5.84 -2.47 -7.83
CA GLN A 106 5.50 -1.06 -8.01
C GLN A 106 6.73 -0.15 -8.26
N LEU A 107 7.93 -0.59 -7.89
CA LEU A 107 9.15 0.16 -8.16
C LEU A 107 9.44 0.24 -9.66
N ARG A 108 9.01 -0.75 -10.46
CA ARG A 108 9.08 -0.68 -11.94
C ARG A 108 8.34 0.54 -12.48
N ALA A 109 7.20 0.88 -11.88
CA ALA A 109 6.46 2.08 -12.27
C ALA A 109 7.26 3.36 -11.97
N LEU A 110 7.81 3.48 -10.75
CA LEU A 110 8.61 4.65 -10.35
C LEU A 110 9.88 4.80 -11.21
N GLU A 111 10.62 3.72 -11.46
CA GLU A 111 11.83 3.75 -12.31
C GLU A 111 11.54 4.16 -13.75
N ASN A 112 10.31 3.96 -14.23
CA ASN A 112 9.86 4.39 -15.56
C ASN A 112 9.09 5.72 -15.55
N GLY A 113 9.23 6.51 -14.47
CA GLY A 113 8.67 7.86 -14.37
C GLY A 113 7.16 7.93 -14.25
N MET A 114 6.50 6.82 -13.85
CA MET A 114 5.06 6.86 -13.56
C MET A 114 4.82 7.44 -12.16
N ILE A 115 3.73 8.17 -12.01
CA ILE A 115 3.34 8.77 -10.73
C ILE A 115 2.41 7.81 -9.99
N ILE A 116 2.83 7.43 -8.77
CA ILE A 116 2.01 6.67 -7.84
C ILE A 116 1.49 7.62 -6.76
N LYS A 117 0.19 7.81 -6.73
CA LYS A 117 -0.47 8.52 -5.64
C LYS A 117 -0.83 7.57 -4.51
N VAL A 118 -0.82 8.08 -3.29
CA VAL A 118 -1.23 7.34 -2.11
C VAL A 118 -2.42 8.00 -1.45
N VAL A 119 -3.33 7.19 -0.94
CA VAL A 119 -4.47 7.61 -0.12
C VAL A 119 -4.31 7.00 1.25
N LYS A 120 -4.37 7.83 2.28
CA LYS A 120 -4.33 7.39 3.67
C LYS A 120 -5.63 6.68 4.05
N THR A 121 -5.51 5.55 4.72
CA THR A 121 -6.64 4.86 5.35
C THR A 121 -6.37 4.65 6.84
N LYS A 122 -7.44 4.58 7.61
CA LYS A 122 -7.38 4.20 9.04
C LYS A 122 -7.39 2.69 9.22
N ASP A 123 -7.80 1.95 8.19
CA ASP A 123 -7.93 0.50 8.27
C ASP A 123 -6.58 -0.17 8.13
N HIS A 124 -6.24 -1.00 9.12
CA HIS A 124 -5.14 -1.94 9.02
C HIS A 124 -5.64 -3.22 8.36
N PHE A 125 -5.23 -3.41 7.12
CA PHE A 125 -5.49 -4.65 6.39
C PHE A 125 -4.47 -5.70 6.81
N ILE A 126 -4.96 -6.85 7.24
CA ILE A 126 -4.09 -7.99 7.55
C ILE A 126 -4.06 -8.86 6.30
N GLY A 127 -2.97 -8.81 5.56
CA GLY A 127 -2.64 -9.82 4.56
C GLY A 127 -2.40 -11.17 5.25
N VAL A 128 -2.78 -12.27 4.61
CA VAL A 128 -2.58 -13.63 5.14
C VAL A 128 -1.47 -14.31 4.35
N ASP A 129 -0.24 -13.99 4.71
CA ASP A 129 0.95 -14.63 4.11
C ASP A 129 1.52 -15.74 5.02
N THR A 130 1.21 -15.70 6.31
CA THR A 130 1.72 -16.64 7.31
C THR A 130 0.59 -17.24 8.16
N GLN A 131 0.87 -18.38 8.81
CA GLN A 131 -0.05 -18.99 9.79
C GLN A 131 -0.39 -18.03 10.96
N LYS A 132 0.55 -17.15 11.32
CA LYS A 132 0.35 -16.12 12.34
C LYS A 132 -0.70 -15.09 11.90
N ASP A 133 -0.66 -14.69 10.63
CA ASP A 133 -1.62 -13.73 10.07
C ASP A 133 -3.01 -14.35 9.97
N LEU A 134 -3.10 -15.62 9.55
CA LEU A 134 -4.34 -16.35 9.53
C LEU A 134 -5.01 -16.39 10.93
N ASN A 135 -4.22 -16.61 11.98
CA ASN A 135 -4.72 -16.61 13.36
C ASN A 135 -5.21 -15.22 13.78
N LYS A 136 -4.51 -14.14 13.41
CA LYS A 136 -4.96 -12.75 13.67
C LYS A 136 -6.31 -12.48 13.01
N VAL A 137 -6.45 -12.87 11.73
CA VAL A 137 -7.70 -12.69 10.97
C VAL A 137 -8.86 -13.48 11.59
N ARG A 138 -8.64 -14.74 11.95
CA ARG A 138 -9.66 -15.59 12.62
C ARG A 138 -10.15 -14.96 13.92
N ASN A 139 -9.25 -14.42 14.74
CA ASN A 139 -9.62 -13.74 15.98
C ASN A 139 -10.42 -12.45 15.71
N LYS A 140 -10.05 -11.68 14.70
CA LYS A 140 -10.77 -10.45 14.33
C LYS A 140 -12.20 -10.75 13.85
N ILE A 141 -12.40 -11.80 13.06
CA ILE A 141 -13.73 -12.25 12.59
C ILE A 141 -14.58 -12.71 13.78
N LYS A 142 -14.04 -13.51 14.71
CA LYS A 142 -14.78 -13.95 15.89
C LYS A 142 -15.28 -12.77 16.73
N ASN A 143 -14.40 -11.80 17.02
CA ASN A 143 -14.76 -10.62 17.80
C ASN A 143 -15.83 -9.74 17.13
N GLN A 144 -15.88 -9.71 15.80
CA GLN A 144 -16.94 -8.99 15.06
C GLN A 144 -18.27 -9.72 15.08
N SER A 145 -18.27 -11.06 15.12
CA SER A 145 -19.51 -11.87 15.21
C SER A 145 -20.11 -11.91 16.62
N GLU A 146 -19.33 -11.61 17.68
CA GLU A 146 -19.79 -11.53 19.07
C GLU A 146 -20.30 -10.12 19.46
N SER A 147 -20.11 -9.12 18.58
CA SER A 147 -20.51 -7.72 18.79
C SER A 147 -21.81 -7.33 18.04
N ASN A 148 -22.44 -8.26 17.34
CA ASN A 148 -23.75 -8.15 16.66
C ASN A 148 -24.77 -9.06 17.35
#